data_6fda088aea4805d344f605e1210324b4
#
_entry.id   6fda088aea4805d344f605e1210324b4
#
_cell.length_a   1.000
_cell.length_b   1.000
_cell.length_c   1.000
_cell.angle_alpha   90.00
_cell.angle_beta   90.00
_cell.angle_gamma   90.00
#
_symmetry.space_group_name_H-M   'P 1'
#
loop_
_entity.id
_entity.type
_entity.pdbx_description
1 polymer ?
#
loop_
_entity_poly.entity_id
_entity_poly.type
_entity_poly.pdbx_seq_one_letter_code
_entity_poly.pdbx_strand_id
1 'polypeptide(L)'
;MIIDLQSFKKIYRDNLDINIIGKSLDNRDIYEVILGKSNCEKHVLIHAGIHGREYLTSLLVMKQIEYYLNNYESKEYCGIKYRDLFNSVAFHLIPMVNPDGITISQIGVKGIRSKELKDSIYECYYNDLNCRYTCDRFKSYLRKWKANARGVDLNRNFNAGWDEINQSKKSSFENYKGEFSNSEPESKSLVNLVDKYNFIYTISYHSSGNLIYWDYKDSLVKNECSKLADLIACVTGYTKEKSDSECVEVVPGGFKDWASSKSNNPIPSITIEVGLGTCPLKNSEFKDIWNANYKVLAAIAYMLK
;
A
#
# COMPACT_ATOMS: atom_id res chain seq x y z
N MET A 1 9.48 12.47 -3.25
CA MET A 1 8.94 11.44 -4.17
C MET A 1 8.97 11.90 -5.64
N ILE A 2 8.20 12.92 -6.07
CA ILE A 2 8.14 13.31 -7.50
C ILE A 2 9.53 13.64 -8.06
N ILE A 3 10.30 14.48 -7.36
CA ILE A 3 11.67 14.86 -7.74
C ILE A 3 12.56 13.63 -7.86
N ASP A 4 12.45 12.69 -6.92
CA ASP A 4 13.25 11.46 -6.93
C ASP A 4 12.88 10.58 -8.11
N LEU A 5 11.58 10.40 -8.40
CA LEU A 5 11.10 9.63 -9.55
C LEU A 5 11.58 10.23 -10.88
N GLN A 6 11.54 11.56 -11.03
CA GLN A 6 12.07 12.25 -12.20
C GLN A 6 13.58 12.05 -12.35
N SER A 7 14.31 12.07 -11.21
CA SER A 7 15.75 11.81 -11.20
C SER A 7 16.06 10.36 -11.58
N PHE A 8 15.31 9.39 -11.05
CA PHE A 8 15.46 7.99 -11.42
C PHE A 8 15.20 7.76 -12.91
N LYS A 9 14.14 8.33 -13.48
CA LYS A 9 13.84 8.20 -14.91
C LYS A 9 14.92 8.80 -15.80
N LYS A 10 15.55 9.88 -15.35
CA LYS A 10 16.66 10.50 -16.08
C LYS A 10 17.93 9.64 -16.08
N ILE A 11 18.22 8.98 -14.93
CA ILE A 11 19.47 8.22 -14.73
C ILE A 11 19.34 6.79 -15.28
N TYR A 12 18.19 6.14 -15.09
CA TYR A 12 17.98 4.71 -15.34
C TYR A 12 16.92 4.44 -16.43
N ARG A 13 16.99 5.19 -17.54
CA ARG A 13 15.96 5.22 -18.62
C ARG A 13 15.48 3.86 -19.07
N ASP A 14 16.39 2.88 -19.17
CA ASP A 14 16.13 1.58 -19.79
C ASP A 14 15.66 0.52 -18.76
N ASN A 15 15.69 0.85 -17.47
CA ASN A 15 15.44 -0.09 -16.38
C ASN A 15 14.15 0.20 -15.61
N LEU A 16 13.47 1.31 -15.90
CA LEU A 16 12.19 1.64 -15.29
C LEU A 16 11.28 2.44 -16.22
N ASP A 17 9.98 2.21 -16.06
CA ASP A 17 8.93 3.08 -16.58
C ASP A 17 8.18 3.75 -15.42
N ILE A 18 7.70 4.98 -15.66
CA ILE A 18 6.90 5.72 -14.69
C ILE A 18 5.63 6.18 -15.38
N ASN A 19 4.49 5.77 -14.79
CA ASN A 19 3.16 6.09 -15.27
C ASN A 19 2.36 6.81 -14.19
N ILE A 20 1.31 7.50 -14.61
CA ILE A 20 0.27 8.01 -13.71
C ILE A 20 -0.94 7.08 -13.88
N ILE A 21 -1.34 6.39 -12.81
CA ILE A 21 -2.47 5.44 -12.83
C ILE A 21 -3.79 6.09 -12.42
N GLY A 22 -3.74 7.29 -11.87
CA GLY A 22 -4.89 8.05 -11.45
C GLY A 22 -4.53 9.30 -10.67
N LYS A 23 -5.56 9.93 -10.10
CA LYS A 23 -5.42 11.11 -9.25
C LYS A 23 -6.21 10.94 -7.97
N SER A 24 -5.70 11.52 -6.88
CA SER A 24 -6.42 11.64 -5.62
C SER A 24 -7.53 12.70 -5.70
N LEU A 25 -8.37 12.76 -4.65
CA LEU A 25 -9.41 13.76 -4.52
C LEU A 25 -8.91 15.20 -4.62
N ASP A 26 -7.72 15.49 -4.06
CA ASP A 26 -7.10 16.82 -4.11
C ASP A 26 -6.19 17.00 -5.35
N ASN A 27 -6.46 16.21 -6.41
CA ASN A 27 -5.80 16.27 -7.72
C ASN A 27 -4.28 16.04 -7.69
N ARG A 28 -3.79 15.13 -6.82
CA ARG A 28 -2.41 14.66 -6.82
C ARG A 28 -2.30 13.39 -7.65
N ASP A 29 -1.22 13.31 -8.45
CA ASP A 29 -0.96 12.11 -9.26
C ASP A 29 -0.61 10.91 -8.37
N ILE A 30 -1.16 9.75 -8.73
CA ILE A 30 -0.81 8.45 -8.19
C ILE A 30 0.12 7.80 -9.19
N TYR A 31 1.36 7.57 -8.76
CA TYR A 31 2.42 7.07 -9.64
C TYR A 31 2.58 5.55 -9.54
N GLU A 32 2.75 4.93 -10.71
CA GLU A 32 3.26 3.58 -10.88
C GLU A 32 4.71 3.66 -11.37
N VAL A 33 5.58 2.88 -10.76
CA VAL A 33 6.95 2.65 -11.23
C VAL A 33 7.06 1.18 -11.62
N ILE A 34 7.33 0.90 -12.89
CA ILE A 34 7.59 -0.46 -13.36
C ILE A 34 9.11 -0.66 -13.32
N LEU A 35 9.57 -1.55 -12.45
CA LEU A 35 10.95 -1.98 -12.35
C LEU A 35 11.11 -3.34 -13.04
N GLY A 36 12.03 -3.43 -13.98
CA GLY A 36 12.20 -4.57 -14.86
C GLY A 36 11.61 -4.30 -16.26
N LYS A 37 11.54 -5.33 -17.10
CA LYS A 37 11.01 -5.19 -18.44
C LYS A 37 9.49 -5.23 -18.46
N SER A 38 8.85 -4.15 -18.89
CA SER A 38 7.38 -4.03 -18.96
C SER A 38 6.70 -5.02 -19.91
N ASN A 39 7.44 -5.65 -20.82
CA ASN A 39 6.95 -6.70 -21.73
C ASN A 39 7.17 -8.14 -21.20
N CYS A 40 7.50 -8.32 -19.93
CA CYS A 40 7.53 -9.63 -19.30
C CYS A 40 6.13 -10.26 -19.24
N GLU A 41 6.07 -11.58 -19.19
CA GLU A 41 4.80 -12.30 -18.95
C GLU A 41 4.41 -12.30 -17.46
N LYS A 42 5.37 -12.10 -16.56
CA LYS A 42 5.19 -12.18 -15.10
C LYS A 42 5.16 -10.79 -14.49
N HIS A 43 4.01 -10.41 -13.95
CA HIS A 43 3.78 -9.12 -13.32
C HIS A 43 3.48 -9.29 -11.82
N VAL A 44 4.10 -8.46 -10.97
CA VAL A 44 3.86 -8.43 -9.52
C VAL A 44 3.52 -6.99 -9.11
N LEU A 45 2.41 -6.80 -8.41
CA LEU A 45 2.00 -5.51 -7.88
C LEU A 45 2.42 -5.37 -6.42
N ILE A 46 3.08 -4.26 -6.10
CA ILE A 46 3.39 -3.87 -4.72
C ILE A 46 2.91 -2.44 -4.51
N HIS A 47 2.08 -2.22 -3.52
CA HIS A 47 1.64 -0.87 -3.19
C HIS A 47 1.85 -0.53 -1.72
N ALA A 48 1.96 0.77 -1.44
CA ALA A 48 2.18 1.32 -0.11
C ALA A 48 1.42 2.63 0.09
N GLY A 49 1.36 3.10 1.32
CA GLY A 49 0.78 4.40 1.63
C GLY A 49 -0.72 4.51 1.30
N ILE A 50 -1.47 3.41 1.40
CA ILE A 50 -2.93 3.43 1.28
C ILE A 50 -3.56 4.13 2.51
N HIS A 51 -2.93 4.00 3.67
CA HIS A 51 -3.31 4.74 4.87
C HIS A 51 -2.40 5.95 5.10
N GLY A 52 -2.98 7.11 5.37
CA GLY A 52 -2.26 8.37 5.48
C GLY A 52 -1.16 8.39 6.56
N ARG A 53 -1.41 7.77 7.72
CA ARG A 53 -0.46 7.71 8.85
C ARG A 53 0.70 6.72 8.65
N GLU A 54 0.65 5.90 7.61
CA GLU A 54 1.62 4.81 7.37
C GLU A 54 2.68 5.19 6.32
N TYR A 55 3.10 6.45 6.29
CA TYR A 55 3.98 7.03 5.25
C TYR A 55 5.39 6.43 5.22
N LEU A 56 5.86 5.71 6.27
CA LEU A 56 7.12 4.98 6.21
C LEU A 56 7.08 3.82 5.21
N THR A 57 5.90 3.27 4.92
CA THR A 57 5.72 2.25 3.87
C THR A 57 6.00 2.84 2.47
N SER A 58 5.57 4.09 2.24
CA SER A 58 5.91 4.82 1.01
C SER A 58 7.41 5.05 0.88
N LEU A 59 8.07 5.43 1.97
CA LEU A 59 9.54 5.58 2.01
C LEU A 59 10.24 4.25 1.74
N LEU A 60 9.73 3.14 2.29
CA LEU A 60 10.27 1.80 2.06
C LEU A 60 10.26 1.43 0.57
N VAL A 61 9.11 1.59 -0.11
CA VAL A 61 9.01 1.27 -1.53
C VAL A 61 9.89 2.19 -2.37
N MET A 62 9.95 3.49 -2.09
CA MET A 62 10.88 4.42 -2.76
C MET A 62 12.34 4.00 -2.58
N LYS A 63 12.71 3.55 -1.37
CA LYS A 63 14.07 3.08 -1.08
C LYS A 63 14.38 1.75 -1.75
N GLN A 64 13.40 0.85 -1.90
CA GLN A 64 13.55 -0.38 -2.69
C GLN A 64 13.80 -0.05 -4.16
N ILE A 65 13.05 0.87 -4.76
CA ILE A 65 13.27 1.34 -6.13
C ILE A 65 14.72 1.85 -6.30
N GLU A 66 15.13 2.79 -5.45
CA GLU A 66 16.49 3.35 -5.49
C GLU A 66 17.57 2.26 -5.34
N TYR A 67 17.38 1.36 -4.37
CA TYR A 67 18.35 0.31 -4.08
C TYR A 67 18.54 -0.65 -5.26
N TYR A 68 17.46 -1.12 -5.86
CA TYR A 68 17.54 -2.06 -6.98
C TYR A 68 18.07 -1.39 -8.25
N LEU A 69 17.73 -0.14 -8.52
CA LEU A 69 18.29 0.61 -9.64
C LEU A 69 19.80 0.82 -9.48
N ASN A 70 20.26 1.25 -8.29
CA ASN A 70 21.68 1.47 -8.01
C ASN A 70 22.52 0.17 -8.06
N ASN A 71 21.91 -0.98 -7.86
CA ASN A 71 22.59 -2.26 -7.76
C ASN A 71 22.22 -3.22 -8.90
N TYR A 72 21.52 -2.75 -9.93
CA TYR A 72 20.95 -3.54 -10.99
C TYR A 72 21.97 -4.46 -11.69
N GLU A 73 23.17 -3.93 -11.99
CA GLU A 73 24.25 -4.65 -12.66
C GLU A 73 25.26 -5.31 -11.70
N SER A 74 25.36 -4.81 -10.47
CA SER A 74 26.49 -5.11 -9.57
C SER A 74 26.18 -6.14 -8.49
N LYS A 75 24.90 -6.28 -8.09
CA LYS A 75 24.52 -7.22 -7.01
C LYS A 75 23.70 -8.39 -7.53
N GLU A 76 23.63 -9.41 -6.68
CA GLU A 76 22.95 -10.66 -6.94
C GLU A 76 22.11 -11.12 -5.73
N TYR A 77 21.18 -12.03 -6.01
CA TYR A 77 20.43 -12.79 -5.02
C TYR A 77 20.50 -14.27 -5.39
N CYS A 78 20.99 -15.11 -4.45
CA CYS A 78 21.20 -16.54 -4.66
C CYS A 78 21.99 -16.86 -5.95
N GLY A 79 23.07 -16.10 -6.22
CA GLY A 79 23.95 -16.29 -7.39
C GLY A 79 23.38 -15.77 -8.73
N ILE A 80 22.23 -15.09 -8.73
CA ILE A 80 21.63 -14.51 -9.93
C ILE A 80 21.64 -12.98 -9.81
N LYS A 81 22.20 -12.29 -10.80
CA LYS A 81 22.24 -10.83 -10.84
C LYS A 81 20.82 -10.23 -10.83
N TYR A 82 20.66 -9.08 -10.19
CA TYR A 82 19.36 -8.38 -10.16
C TYR A 82 18.84 -8.09 -11.57
N ARG A 83 19.71 -7.69 -12.51
CA ARG A 83 19.34 -7.54 -13.91
C ARG A 83 18.64 -8.78 -14.47
N ASP A 84 19.20 -9.97 -14.23
CA ASP A 84 18.70 -11.22 -14.81
C ASP A 84 17.40 -11.68 -14.13
N LEU A 85 17.20 -11.34 -12.85
CA LEU A 85 15.95 -11.53 -12.13
C LEU A 85 14.84 -10.60 -12.67
N PHE A 86 15.13 -9.32 -12.81
CA PHE A 86 14.14 -8.32 -13.26
C PHE A 86 13.92 -8.32 -14.78
N ASN A 87 14.73 -9.05 -15.55
CA ASN A 87 14.44 -9.34 -16.95
C ASN A 87 13.30 -10.37 -17.11
N SER A 88 12.99 -11.16 -16.08
CA SER A 88 11.95 -12.20 -16.10
C SER A 88 10.66 -11.82 -15.36
N VAL A 89 10.67 -10.76 -14.54
CA VAL A 89 9.54 -10.31 -13.74
C VAL A 89 9.48 -8.79 -13.74
N ALA A 90 8.32 -8.23 -14.06
CA ALA A 90 8.04 -6.80 -13.95
C ALA A 90 7.36 -6.48 -12.61
N PHE A 91 7.97 -5.62 -11.81
CA PHE A 91 7.38 -5.13 -10.57
C PHE A 91 6.69 -3.79 -10.81
N HIS A 92 5.39 -3.76 -10.59
CA HIS A 92 4.58 -2.55 -10.58
C HIS A 92 4.52 -2.00 -9.17
N LEU A 93 5.26 -0.95 -8.91
CA LEU A 93 5.44 -0.37 -7.57
C LEU A 93 4.64 0.92 -7.48
N ILE A 94 3.67 0.97 -6.57
CA ILE A 94 2.88 2.17 -6.28
C ILE A 94 3.31 2.69 -4.89
N PRO A 95 4.27 3.62 -4.83
CA PRO A 95 4.82 4.04 -3.54
C PRO A 95 3.82 4.76 -2.64
N MET A 96 2.79 5.38 -3.23
CA MET A 96 1.86 6.23 -2.48
C MET A 96 0.48 6.20 -3.12
N VAL A 97 -0.40 5.34 -2.61
CA VAL A 97 -1.80 5.22 -3.08
C VAL A 97 -2.64 6.41 -2.62
N ASN A 98 -2.42 6.89 -1.39
CA ASN A 98 -3.20 7.95 -0.74
C ASN A 98 -2.35 9.19 -0.46
N PRO A 99 -1.99 9.97 -1.49
CA PRO A 99 -1.14 11.15 -1.29
C PRO A 99 -1.81 12.25 -0.47
N ASP A 100 -3.14 12.33 -0.48
CA ASP A 100 -3.90 13.30 0.31
C ASP A 100 -3.88 12.93 1.79
N GLY A 101 -4.18 11.67 2.14
CA GLY A 101 -4.14 11.20 3.52
C GLY A 101 -2.75 11.34 4.14
N ILE A 102 -1.69 11.03 3.39
CA ILE A 102 -0.31 11.24 3.84
C ILE A 102 -0.02 12.74 4.06
N THR A 103 -0.49 13.59 3.15
CA THR A 103 -0.37 15.05 3.31
C THR A 103 -1.09 15.54 4.58
N ILE A 104 -2.29 15.03 4.86
CA ILE A 104 -3.03 15.37 6.08
C ILE A 104 -2.25 14.93 7.32
N SER A 105 -1.77 13.68 7.34
CA SER A 105 -1.05 13.14 8.50
C SER A 105 0.27 13.87 8.79
N GLN A 106 1.03 14.26 7.76
CA GLN A 106 2.34 14.88 7.91
C GLN A 106 2.28 16.41 8.03
N ILE A 107 1.43 17.05 7.24
CA ILE A 107 1.42 18.52 7.06
C ILE A 107 0.18 19.15 7.68
N GLY A 108 -0.91 18.38 7.79
CA GLY A 108 -2.21 18.85 8.25
C GLY A 108 -3.05 19.46 7.11
N VAL A 109 -4.19 20.05 7.47
CA VAL A 109 -5.17 20.62 6.54
C VAL A 109 -4.57 21.67 5.62
N LYS A 110 -3.54 22.41 6.06
CA LYS A 110 -2.86 23.41 5.21
C LYS A 110 -2.22 22.82 3.95
N GLY A 111 -1.93 21.52 3.94
CA GLY A 111 -1.41 20.83 2.78
C GLY A 111 -2.47 20.47 1.74
N ILE A 112 -3.77 20.53 2.06
CA ILE A 112 -4.87 20.27 1.14
C ILE A 112 -5.20 21.55 0.37
N ARG A 113 -5.50 21.44 -0.92
CA ARG A 113 -5.75 22.55 -1.83
C ARG A 113 -7.23 22.94 -1.84
N SER A 114 -8.13 21.96 -2.04
CA SER A 114 -9.59 22.17 -2.10
C SER A 114 -10.13 22.65 -0.76
N LYS A 115 -10.98 23.68 -0.80
CA LYS A 115 -11.69 24.17 0.37
C LYS A 115 -12.69 23.14 0.89
N GLU A 116 -13.41 22.52 0.01
CA GLU A 116 -14.44 21.50 0.31
C GLU A 116 -13.83 20.32 1.07
N LEU A 117 -12.64 19.85 0.65
CA LEU A 117 -11.93 18.77 1.34
C LEU A 117 -11.41 19.21 2.71
N LYS A 118 -10.99 20.48 2.87
CA LYS A 118 -10.63 21.02 4.20
C LYS A 118 -11.83 21.01 5.13
N ASP A 119 -12.99 21.46 4.64
CA ASP A 119 -14.24 21.50 5.40
C ASP A 119 -14.66 20.07 5.81
N SER A 120 -14.55 19.08 4.91
CA SER A 120 -14.79 17.66 5.23
C SER A 120 -13.87 17.12 6.33
N ILE A 121 -12.60 17.50 6.35
CA ILE A 121 -11.66 17.08 7.40
C ILE A 121 -12.05 17.67 8.77
N TYR A 122 -12.50 18.91 8.81
CA TYR A 122 -13.01 19.51 10.05
C TYR A 122 -14.30 18.83 10.50
N GLU A 123 -15.20 18.50 9.56
CA GLU A 123 -16.42 17.76 9.85
C GLU A 123 -16.12 16.40 10.46
N CYS A 124 -15.18 15.62 9.90
CA CYS A 124 -14.72 14.37 10.50
C CYS A 124 -14.24 14.56 11.94
N TYR A 125 -13.43 15.58 12.19
CA TYR A 125 -12.94 15.88 13.53
C TYR A 125 -14.09 16.13 14.54
N TYR A 126 -15.08 16.93 14.16
CA TYR A 126 -16.22 17.21 15.03
C TYR A 126 -17.10 15.98 15.25
N ASN A 127 -17.32 15.18 14.23
CA ASN A 127 -18.14 13.98 14.31
C ASN A 127 -17.49 12.90 15.18
N ASP A 128 -16.18 12.69 15.06
CA ASP A 128 -15.45 11.62 15.75
C ASP A 128 -15.25 11.92 17.23
N LEU A 129 -14.96 13.15 17.59
CA LEU A 129 -14.59 13.48 18.95
C LEU A 129 -15.75 14.07 19.77
N ASN A 130 -16.82 14.51 19.11
CA ASN A 130 -17.95 15.18 19.74
C ASN A 130 -17.52 16.19 20.83
N CYS A 131 -16.41 16.90 20.58
CA CYS A 131 -15.74 17.73 21.57
C CYS A 131 -15.37 19.12 21.02
N ARG A 132 -15.09 20.03 21.95
CA ARG A 132 -14.66 21.39 21.61
C ARG A 132 -13.31 21.37 20.89
N TYR A 133 -13.21 22.09 19.77
CA TYR A 133 -11.97 22.29 19.04
C TYR A 133 -10.89 22.90 19.92
N THR A 134 -9.70 22.29 19.93
CA THR A 134 -8.45 22.90 20.36
C THR A 134 -7.37 22.59 19.35
N CYS A 135 -6.45 23.51 19.12
CA CYS A 135 -5.40 23.35 18.10
C CYS A 135 -4.55 22.09 18.31
N ASP A 136 -4.21 21.76 19.55
CA ASP A 136 -3.35 20.59 19.86
C ASP A 136 -4.09 19.25 19.70
N ARG A 137 -5.37 19.20 20.06
CA ARG A 137 -6.20 18.00 19.82
C ARG A 137 -6.38 17.76 18.33
N PHE A 138 -6.62 18.80 17.56
CA PHE A 138 -6.78 18.70 16.12
C PHE A 138 -5.48 18.24 15.44
N LYS A 139 -4.31 18.79 15.81
CA LYS A 139 -3.02 18.31 15.31
C LYS A 139 -2.79 16.84 15.64
N SER A 140 -3.09 16.43 16.87
CA SER A 140 -2.96 15.03 17.30
C SER A 140 -3.89 14.11 16.51
N TYR A 141 -5.12 14.54 16.24
CA TYR A 141 -6.08 13.82 15.41
C TYR A 141 -5.57 13.67 13.98
N LEU A 142 -5.10 14.75 13.34
CA LEU A 142 -4.58 14.72 11.97
C LEU A 142 -3.35 13.80 11.84
N ARG A 143 -2.47 13.75 12.83
CA ARG A 143 -1.32 12.84 12.81
C ARG A 143 -1.72 11.37 12.72
N LYS A 144 -2.87 11.00 13.27
CA LYS A 144 -3.42 9.63 13.23
C LYS A 144 -4.26 9.36 12.00
N TRP A 145 -4.39 10.33 11.08
CA TRP A 145 -5.25 10.25 9.92
C TRP A 145 -4.89 9.05 9.02
N LYS A 146 -5.83 8.12 8.87
CA LYS A 146 -5.71 6.89 8.10
C LYS A 146 -6.39 7.02 6.73
N ALA A 147 -7.54 7.68 6.69
CA ALA A 147 -8.43 7.84 5.55
C ALA A 147 -7.84 8.67 4.39
N ASN A 148 -8.57 8.78 3.28
CA ASN A 148 -8.31 9.78 2.25
C ASN A 148 -8.84 11.17 2.67
N ALA A 149 -8.77 12.17 1.78
CA ALA A 149 -9.15 13.55 2.12
C ALA A 149 -10.66 13.75 2.40
N ARG A 150 -11.50 12.78 2.03
CA ARG A 150 -12.96 12.78 2.30
C ARG A 150 -13.34 11.96 3.53
N GLY A 151 -12.36 11.41 4.24
CA GLY A 151 -12.60 10.61 5.44
C GLY A 151 -13.04 9.18 5.13
N VAL A 152 -12.66 8.63 3.98
CA VAL A 152 -12.90 7.23 3.61
C VAL A 152 -11.64 6.41 3.85
N ASP A 153 -11.74 5.33 4.63
CA ASP A 153 -10.69 4.33 4.79
C ASP A 153 -10.59 3.50 3.50
N LEU A 154 -9.56 3.77 2.70
CA LEU A 154 -9.39 3.13 1.40
C LEU A 154 -9.28 1.60 1.50
N ASN A 155 -8.71 1.08 2.61
CA ASN A 155 -8.62 -0.37 2.84
C ASN A 155 -9.91 -0.96 3.46
N ARG A 156 -11.03 -0.25 3.34
CA ARG A 156 -12.41 -0.67 3.59
C ARG A 156 -13.30 -0.42 2.37
N ASN A 157 -12.73 0.12 1.30
CA ASN A 157 -13.49 0.60 0.15
C ASN A 157 -13.55 -0.40 -1.02
N PHE A 158 -12.83 -1.54 -0.96
CA PHE A 158 -12.85 -2.56 -2.00
C PHE A 158 -14.05 -3.51 -1.87
N ASN A 159 -14.49 -4.08 -3.00
CA ASN A 159 -15.62 -5.00 -3.05
C ASN A 159 -15.24 -6.43 -2.59
N ALA A 160 -14.99 -6.58 -1.30
CA ALA A 160 -14.73 -7.84 -0.62
C ALA A 160 -15.48 -7.86 0.71
N GLY A 161 -16.67 -8.43 0.75
CA GLY A 161 -17.54 -8.36 1.92
C GLY A 161 -17.93 -6.93 2.31
N TRP A 162 -17.93 -5.98 1.35
CA TRP A 162 -18.14 -4.57 1.62
C TRP A 162 -19.50 -4.29 2.28
N ASP A 163 -20.54 -5.00 1.88
CA ASP A 163 -21.90 -4.88 2.45
C ASP A 163 -21.97 -5.39 3.90
N GLU A 164 -21.07 -6.28 4.30
CA GLU A 164 -20.99 -6.85 5.65
C GLU A 164 -20.37 -5.88 6.67
N ILE A 165 -19.74 -4.77 6.21
CA ILE A 165 -19.08 -3.80 7.10
C ILE A 165 -20.14 -2.97 7.83
N ASN A 166 -20.23 -3.18 9.15
CA ASN A 166 -21.13 -2.43 10.03
C ASN A 166 -20.45 -1.30 10.82
N GLN A 167 -19.17 -1.03 10.52
CA GLN A 167 -18.41 0.03 11.18
C GLN A 167 -18.90 1.43 10.74
N SER A 168 -18.20 2.49 11.11
CA SER A 168 -18.61 3.89 10.93
C SER A 168 -19.50 4.14 9.69
N LYS A 169 -20.69 4.70 9.91
CA LYS A 169 -21.64 5.11 8.86
C LYS A 169 -21.37 6.53 8.33
N LYS A 170 -20.37 7.22 8.86
CA LYS A 170 -20.01 8.59 8.51
C LYS A 170 -18.52 8.70 8.23
N SER A 171 -18.17 9.66 7.40
CA SER A 171 -16.78 10.03 7.15
C SER A 171 -16.01 10.27 8.45
N SER A 172 -14.82 9.69 8.55
CA SER A 172 -13.99 9.66 9.75
C SER A 172 -12.51 9.59 9.38
N PHE A 173 -11.64 9.80 10.35
CA PHE A 173 -10.20 9.62 10.14
C PHE A 173 -9.81 8.16 9.86
N GLU A 174 -10.67 7.18 10.20
CA GLU A 174 -10.48 5.75 9.94
C GLU A 174 -11.83 4.99 9.91
N ASN A 175 -11.80 3.78 9.32
CA ASN A 175 -12.89 2.78 9.35
C ASN A 175 -14.18 3.13 8.58
N TYR A 176 -14.32 4.28 7.98
CA TYR A 176 -15.47 4.57 7.12
C TYR A 176 -15.25 3.98 5.73
N LYS A 177 -16.17 3.11 5.29
CA LYS A 177 -16.04 2.33 4.06
C LYS A 177 -16.39 3.07 2.76
N GLY A 178 -16.87 4.33 2.86
CA GLY A 178 -17.40 5.08 1.72
C GLY A 178 -18.89 4.79 1.46
N GLU A 179 -19.45 5.45 0.45
CA GLU A 179 -20.88 5.35 0.10
C GLU A 179 -21.20 4.04 -0.63
N PHE A 180 -20.27 3.55 -1.44
CA PHE A 180 -20.35 2.27 -2.15
C PHE A 180 -18.92 1.71 -2.37
N SER A 181 -18.82 0.43 -2.68
CA SER A 181 -17.54 -0.20 -2.94
C SER A 181 -16.83 0.46 -4.14
N ASN A 182 -15.53 0.69 -3.99
CA ASN A 182 -14.71 1.41 -4.96
C ASN A 182 -15.23 2.84 -5.26
N SER A 183 -15.85 3.52 -4.29
CA SER A 183 -16.33 4.91 -4.46
C SER A 183 -15.18 5.89 -4.69
N GLU A 184 -14.01 5.62 -4.14
CA GLU A 184 -12.89 6.56 -4.10
C GLU A 184 -12.00 6.47 -5.35
N PRO A 185 -11.50 7.61 -5.88
CA PRO A 185 -10.65 7.61 -7.07
C PRO A 185 -9.33 6.87 -6.85
N GLU A 186 -8.80 6.86 -5.64
CA GLU A 186 -7.60 6.13 -5.27
C GLU A 186 -7.83 4.60 -5.36
N SER A 187 -8.95 4.11 -4.84
CA SER A 187 -9.35 2.71 -4.93
C SER A 187 -9.59 2.30 -6.38
N LYS A 188 -10.32 3.13 -7.15
CA LYS A 188 -10.56 2.91 -8.59
C LYS A 188 -9.24 2.82 -9.37
N SER A 189 -8.24 3.64 -9.01
CA SER A 189 -6.94 3.62 -9.68
C SER A 189 -6.24 2.27 -9.52
N LEU A 190 -6.29 1.66 -8.32
CA LEU A 190 -5.74 0.32 -8.10
C LEU A 190 -6.57 -0.76 -8.81
N VAL A 191 -7.90 -0.68 -8.77
CA VAL A 191 -8.79 -1.63 -9.48
C VAL A 191 -8.50 -1.62 -10.98
N ASN A 192 -8.47 -0.44 -11.60
CA ASN A 192 -8.19 -0.28 -13.02
C ASN A 192 -6.78 -0.80 -13.40
N LEU A 193 -5.78 -0.60 -12.53
CA LEU A 193 -4.45 -1.13 -12.74
C LEU A 193 -4.44 -2.66 -12.69
N VAL A 194 -5.13 -3.26 -11.72
CA VAL A 194 -5.23 -4.72 -11.59
C VAL A 194 -5.98 -5.34 -12.78
N ASP A 195 -6.96 -4.65 -13.33
CA ASP A 195 -7.70 -5.13 -14.52
C ASP A 195 -6.92 -4.97 -15.83
N LYS A 196 -5.86 -4.13 -15.83
CA LYS A 196 -5.02 -3.89 -17.00
C LYS A 196 -3.95 -4.97 -17.22
N TYR A 197 -3.46 -5.60 -16.15
CA TYR A 197 -2.37 -6.57 -16.19
C TYR A 197 -2.76 -7.91 -15.54
N ASN A 198 -2.16 -8.99 -16.01
CA ASN A 198 -2.29 -10.30 -15.36
C ASN A 198 -1.26 -10.44 -14.23
N PHE A 199 -1.56 -9.88 -13.06
CA PHE A 199 -0.69 -10.00 -11.91
C PHE A 199 -0.67 -11.42 -11.36
N ILE A 200 0.54 -11.93 -11.08
CA ILE A 200 0.76 -13.24 -10.43
C ILE A 200 0.63 -13.11 -8.92
N TYR A 201 1.09 -11.98 -8.36
CA TYR A 201 1.02 -11.67 -6.94
C TYR A 201 0.70 -10.19 -6.71
N THR A 202 0.02 -9.91 -5.60
CA THR A 202 -0.10 -8.55 -5.07
C THR A 202 0.34 -8.47 -3.62
N ILE A 203 1.01 -7.40 -3.25
CA ILE A 203 1.52 -7.16 -1.90
C ILE A 203 1.16 -5.74 -1.47
N SER A 204 0.55 -5.64 -0.30
CA SER A 204 0.20 -4.38 0.34
C SER A 204 1.14 -4.12 1.51
N TYR A 205 1.94 -3.06 1.48
CA TYR A 205 2.70 -2.62 2.64
C TYR A 205 1.87 -1.73 3.55
N HIS A 206 1.76 -2.14 4.78
CA HIS A 206 1.08 -1.48 5.90
C HIS A 206 2.01 -1.32 7.09
N SER A 207 1.55 -0.72 8.16
CA SER A 207 2.15 -0.71 9.48
C SER A 207 1.07 -0.64 10.58
N SER A 208 1.22 -1.39 11.70
CA SER A 208 2.45 -2.00 12.19
C SER A 208 2.20 -3.38 12.81
N GLY A 209 3.29 -4.12 13.10
CA GLY A 209 3.22 -5.40 13.82
C GLY A 209 4.34 -6.38 13.49
N ASN A 210 5.13 -6.16 12.41
CA ASN A 210 6.03 -7.16 11.83
C ASN A 210 5.30 -8.48 11.51
N LEU A 211 4.11 -8.35 10.92
CA LEU A 211 3.17 -9.42 10.61
C LEU A 211 2.95 -9.56 9.11
N ILE A 212 2.49 -10.73 8.68
CA ILE A 212 2.08 -11.01 7.30
C ILE A 212 0.69 -11.62 7.34
N TYR A 213 -0.33 -10.84 6.93
CA TYR A 213 -1.68 -11.34 6.74
C TYR A 213 -1.84 -11.89 5.34
N TRP A 214 -2.29 -13.15 5.22
CA TRP A 214 -2.35 -13.87 3.96
C TRP A 214 -3.72 -14.48 3.66
N ASP A 215 -4.50 -14.68 4.69
CA ASP A 215 -5.76 -15.41 4.67
C ASP A 215 -6.96 -14.47 4.46
N TYR A 216 -8.00 -14.97 3.83
CA TYR A 216 -9.32 -14.38 3.75
C TYR A 216 -10.34 -15.49 3.53
N LYS A 217 -11.53 -15.43 4.21
CA LYS A 217 -12.54 -16.50 4.19
C LYS A 217 -12.97 -16.90 2.77
N ASP A 218 -13.17 -15.91 1.89
CA ASP A 218 -13.65 -16.08 0.52
C ASP A 218 -12.53 -16.09 -0.52
N SER A 219 -11.26 -16.24 -0.12
CA SER A 219 -10.14 -16.32 -1.05
C SER A 219 -10.20 -17.59 -1.88
N LEU A 220 -10.13 -17.45 -3.21
CA LEU A 220 -10.10 -18.53 -4.17
C LEU A 220 -8.69 -19.09 -4.42
N VAL A 221 -7.66 -18.42 -3.89
CA VAL A 221 -6.23 -18.74 -4.09
C VAL A 221 -5.49 -18.80 -2.75
N LYS A 222 -6.12 -19.36 -1.74
CA LYS A 222 -5.65 -19.38 -0.35
C LYS A 222 -4.30 -20.09 -0.20
N ASN A 223 -4.08 -21.21 -0.91
CA ASN A 223 -2.83 -21.95 -0.86
C ASN A 223 -1.66 -21.15 -1.43
N GLU A 224 -1.88 -20.43 -2.51
CA GLU A 224 -0.89 -19.57 -3.16
C GLU A 224 -0.57 -18.35 -2.28
N CYS A 225 -1.57 -17.75 -1.63
CA CYS A 225 -1.36 -16.71 -0.62
C CYS A 225 -0.49 -17.20 0.53
N SER A 226 -0.76 -18.43 1.01
CA SER A 226 0.01 -19.07 2.08
C SER A 226 1.48 -19.27 1.68
N LYS A 227 1.75 -19.79 0.47
CA LYS A 227 3.12 -20.00 -0.05
C LYS A 227 3.88 -18.66 -0.21
N LEU A 228 3.20 -17.64 -0.73
CA LEU A 228 3.80 -16.31 -0.83
C LEU A 228 4.13 -15.76 0.57
N ALA A 229 3.24 -15.91 1.53
CA ALA A 229 3.47 -15.49 2.92
C ALA A 229 4.63 -16.25 3.57
N ASP A 230 4.79 -17.55 3.30
CA ASP A 230 5.93 -18.35 3.79
C ASP A 230 7.27 -17.83 3.24
N LEU A 231 7.32 -17.50 1.94
CA LEU A 231 8.50 -16.87 1.34
C LEU A 231 8.83 -15.55 2.04
N ILE A 232 7.83 -14.68 2.20
CA ILE A 232 8.05 -13.36 2.80
C ILE A 232 8.44 -13.48 4.28
N ALA A 233 7.83 -14.39 5.04
CA ALA A 233 8.23 -14.68 6.41
C ALA A 233 9.68 -15.13 6.52
N CYS A 234 10.12 -16.01 5.62
CA CYS A 234 11.51 -16.45 5.56
C CYS A 234 12.49 -15.29 5.28
N VAL A 235 12.11 -14.36 4.38
CA VAL A 235 12.97 -13.23 3.98
C VAL A 235 13.03 -12.14 5.02
N THR A 236 11.89 -11.83 5.65
CA THR A 236 11.75 -10.67 6.56
C THR A 236 11.94 -11.03 8.03
N GLY A 237 11.74 -12.29 8.40
CA GLY A 237 11.62 -12.72 9.79
C GLY A 237 10.30 -12.33 10.46
N TYR A 238 9.31 -11.87 9.68
CA TYR A 238 8.00 -11.47 10.21
C TYR A 238 7.10 -12.67 10.45
N THR A 239 6.19 -12.55 11.41
CA THR A 239 5.25 -13.62 11.76
C THR A 239 4.12 -13.69 10.72
N LYS A 240 3.85 -14.91 10.23
CA LYS A 240 2.72 -15.20 9.36
C LYS A 240 1.46 -15.37 10.21
N GLU A 241 0.47 -14.53 10.00
CA GLU A 241 -0.77 -14.51 10.76
C GLU A 241 -1.99 -14.71 9.85
N LYS A 242 -3.01 -15.35 10.39
CA LYS A 242 -4.33 -15.40 9.77
C LYS A 242 -5.11 -14.14 10.11
N SER A 243 -5.86 -13.62 9.14
CA SER A 243 -6.72 -12.45 9.37
C SER A 243 -7.91 -12.77 10.29
N ASP A 244 -8.30 -14.04 10.40
CA ASP A 244 -9.41 -14.55 11.22
C ASP A 244 -8.95 -15.18 12.55
N SER A 245 -7.74 -14.88 13.01
CA SER A 245 -7.29 -15.33 14.32
C SER A 245 -8.11 -14.66 15.43
N GLU A 246 -8.31 -15.36 16.56
CA GLU A 246 -9.11 -14.86 17.71
C GLU A 246 -8.66 -13.46 18.22
N CYS A 247 -7.45 -13.05 17.86
CA CYS A 247 -6.86 -11.77 18.27
C CYS A 247 -7.07 -10.64 17.26
N VAL A 248 -7.63 -10.90 16.07
CA VAL A 248 -7.78 -9.91 15.00
C VAL A 248 -9.23 -9.86 14.54
N GLU A 249 -9.89 -8.72 14.78
CA GLU A 249 -11.22 -8.49 14.21
C GLU A 249 -11.12 -8.42 12.69
N VAL A 250 -11.74 -9.39 12.01
CA VAL A 250 -11.80 -9.41 10.54
C VAL A 250 -12.71 -8.29 10.07
N VAL A 251 -12.13 -7.26 9.50
CA VAL A 251 -12.90 -6.20 8.87
C VAL A 251 -12.72 -6.28 7.37
N PRO A 252 -13.76 -6.67 6.63
CA PRO A 252 -13.70 -6.83 5.19
C PRO A 252 -13.49 -5.50 4.44
N GLY A 253 -13.46 -5.56 3.10
CA GLY A 253 -13.29 -4.38 2.25
C GLY A 253 -11.83 -4.00 1.99
N GLY A 254 -10.87 -4.83 2.38
CA GLY A 254 -9.44 -4.64 2.11
C GLY A 254 -9.04 -5.00 0.68
N PHE A 255 -7.95 -4.37 0.19
CA PHE A 255 -7.40 -4.66 -1.14
C PHE A 255 -6.96 -6.12 -1.29
N LYS A 256 -6.23 -6.66 -0.29
CA LYS A 256 -5.79 -8.06 -0.26
C LYS A 256 -6.96 -9.03 -0.42
N ASP A 257 -8.03 -8.78 0.33
CA ASP A 257 -9.22 -9.63 0.35
C ASP A 257 -9.92 -9.59 -1.00
N TRP A 258 -10.09 -8.38 -1.56
CA TRP A 258 -10.66 -8.19 -2.89
C TRP A 258 -9.84 -8.89 -3.98
N ALA A 259 -8.52 -8.71 -4.01
CA ALA A 259 -7.67 -9.27 -5.04
C ALA A 259 -7.69 -10.81 -5.02
N SER A 260 -7.72 -11.43 -3.83
CA SER A 260 -7.71 -12.89 -3.68
C SER A 260 -9.09 -13.56 -3.84
N SER A 261 -10.18 -12.78 -3.81
CA SER A 261 -11.56 -13.27 -3.96
C SER A 261 -12.24 -12.85 -5.27
N LYS A 262 -11.53 -12.18 -6.19
CA LYS A 262 -12.09 -11.82 -7.51
C LYS A 262 -12.63 -13.06 -8.21
N SER A 263 -13.87 -12.99 -8.69
CA SER A 263 -14.50 -14.09 -9.42
C SER A 263 -13.78 -14.43 -10.74
N ASN A 264 -13.26 -13.39 -11.41
CA ASN A 264 -12.48 -13.53 -12.62
C ASN A 264 -11.01 -13.25 -12.31
N ASN A 265 -10.14 -14.24 -12.47
CA ASN A 265 -8.71 -14.15 -12.25
C ASN A 265 -8.34 -13.70 -10.82
N PRO A 266 -8.64 -14.53 -9.79
CA PRO A 266 -8.22 -14.24 -8.42
C PRO A 266 -6.69 -14.22 -8.32
N ILE A 267 -6.16 -13.26 -7.55
CA ILE A 267 -4.71 -13.02 -7.47
C ILE A 267 -4.23 -13.31 -6.06
N PRO A 268 -3.25 -14.21 -5.87
CA PRO A 268 -2.62 -14.42 -4.57
C PRO A 268 -2.09 -13.11 -4.00
N SER A 269 -2.59 -12.75 -2.81
CA SER A 269 -2.43 -11.44 -2.21
C SER A 269 -2.11 -11.52 -0.72
N ILE A 270 -1.17 -10.70 -0.27
CA ILE A 270 -0.79 -10.59 1.14
C ILE A 270 -0.67 -9.14 1.60
N THR A 271 -0.79 -8.94 2.91
CA THR A 271 -0.45 -7.67 3.56
C THR A 271 0.78 -7.86 4.45
N ILE A 272 1.75 -6.98 4.34
CA ILE A 272 2.95 -6.94 5.18
C ILE A 272 2.83 -5.72 6.10
N GLU A 273 2.71 -5.95 7.41
CA GLU A 273 2.68 -4.93 8.45
C GLU A 273 4.10 -4.70 8.98
N VAL A 274 4.73 -3.61 8.58
CA VAL A 274 6.13 -3.30 8.94
C VAL A 274 6.23 -2.49 10.23
N GLY A 275 7.30 -2.73 11.02
CA GLY A 275 7.59 -2.01 12.26
C GLY A 275 6.76 -2.48 13.45
N LEU A 276 7.19 -2.14 14.66
CA LEU A 276 6.56 -2.59 15.92
C LEU A 276 5.87 -1.48 16.71
N GLY A 277 6.14 -0.22 16.35
CA GLY A 277 5.62 0.94 17.07
C GLY A 277 4.14 1.25 16.76
N THR A 278 3.65 2.29 17.42
CA THR A 278 2.31 2.84 17.14
C THR A 278 2.37 3.79 15.94
N CYS A 279 1.42 3.66 15.01
CA CYS A 279 1.32 4.54 13.85
C CYS A 279 0.86 5.97 14.19
N PRO A 280 1.47 6.98 13.59
CA PRO A 280 2.59 6.88 12.65
C PRO A 280 3.90 6.44 13.32
N LEU A 281 4.57 5.48 12.70
CA LEU A 281 5.86 4.96 13.16
C LEU A 281 6.93 6.05 13.26
N LYS A 282 7.87 5.88 14.19
CA LYS A 282 9.01 6.80 14.32
C LYS A 282 10.02 6.56 13.20
N ASN A 283 10.65 7.63 12.70
CA ASN A 283 11.69 7.51 11.67
C ASN A 283 12.87 6.62 12.09
N SER A 284 13.14 6.50 13.41
CA SER A 284 14.18 5.63 13.94
C SER A 284 13.94 4.14 13.64
N GLU A 285 12.69 3.71 13.44
CA GLU A 285 12.35 2.33 13.10
C GLU A 285 12.66 1.97 11.64
N PHE A 286 12.88 2.98 10.78
CA PHE A 286 13.07 2.74 9.35
C PHE A 286 14.27 1.86 9.02
N LYS A 287 15.34 1.94 9.80
CA LYS A 287 16.54 1.10 9.60
C LYS A 287 16.21 -0.39 9.72
N ASP A 288 15.44 -0.77 10.72
CA ASP A 288 15.08 -2.17 10.98
C ASP A 288 14.05 -2.64 9.94
N ILE A 289 13.06 -1.80 9.62
CA ILE A 289 12.11 -2.03 8.53
C ILE A 289 12.85 -2.27 7.20
N TRP A 290 13.83 -1.43 6.87
CA TRP A 290 14.64 -1.57 5.67
C TRP A 290 15.41 -2.89 5.65
N ASN A 291 16.12 -3.20 6.74
CA ASN A 291 16.93 -4.41 6.84
C ASN A 291 16.11 -5.70 6.66
N ALA A 292 14.88 -5.71 7.16
CA ALA A 292 13.97 -6.84 6.98
C ALA A 292 13.45 -6.95 5.53
N ASN A 293 13.19 -5.83 4.85
CA ASN A 293 12.40 -5.82 3.62
C ASN A 293 13.18 -5.59 2.32
N TYR A 294 14.48 -5.21 2.36
CA TYR A 294 15.20 -4.82 1.13
C TYR A 294 15.39 -5.95 0.12
N LYS A 295 15.27 -7.22 0.55
CA LYS A 295 15.41 -8.39 -0.33
C LYS A 295 14.08 -8.92 -0.91
N VAL A 296 12.96 -8.39 -0.50
CA VAL A 296 11.62 -8.93 -0.84
C VAL A 296 11.43 -9.05 -2.36
N LEU A 297 11.74 -8.01 -3.14
CA LEU A 297 11.57 -8.08 -4.59
C LEU A 297 12.46 -9.14 -5.23
N ALA A 298 13.73 -9.22 -4.82
CA ALA A 298 14.67 -10.20 -5.36
C ALA A 298 14.25 -11.64 -5.03
N ALA A 299 13.74 -11.88 -3.82
CA ALA A 299 13.23 -13.19 -3.42
C ALA A 299 12.02 -13.64 -4.23
N ILE A 300 11.07 -12.72 -4.47
CA ILE A 300 9.91 -13.00 -5.33
C ILE A 300 10.36 -13.27 -6.77
N ALA A 301 11.23 -12.44 -7.32
CA ALA A 301 11.75 -12.64 -8.67
C ALA A 301 12.50 -13.98 -8.81
N TYR A 302 13.27 -14.37 -7.79
CA TYR A 302 13.96 -15.65 -7.74
C TYR A 302 12.99 -16.84 -7.72
N MET A 303 11.93 -16.75 -6.90
CA MET A 303 10.88 -17.79 -6.84
C MET A 303 10.13 -17.93 -8.18
N LEU A 304 9.94 -16.84 -8.90
CA LEU A 304 9.20 -16.82 -10.17
C LEU A 304 10.07 -17.15 -11.39
N LYS A 305 11.38 -17.25 -11.24
CA LYS A 305 12.30 -17.60 -12.33
C LYS A 305 12.18 -19.06 -12.71
#